data_d80edb86ef94cf8c76a771aa1b7a3da2
#
_entry.id   d80edb86ef94cf8c76a771aa1b7a3da2
#
_cell.length_a   1.000
_cell.length_b   1.000
_cell.length_c   1.000
_cell.angle_alpha   90.00
_cell.angle_beta   90.00
_cell.angle_gamma   90.00
#
_symmetry.space_group_name_H-M   'P 1'
#
loop_
_entity.id
_entity.type
_entity.pdbx_description
1 polymer ?
#
loop_
_entity_poly.entity_id
_entity_poly.type
_entity_poly.pdbx_seq_one_letter_code
_entity_poly.pdbx_strand_id
1 'polypeptide(L)'
;MKLNVGGLLVHFPYDYIYPEQFSYMLELKNGLDAKGHCVLEMPSGTGKTVSLLSLIVAYMNANPSDVTKLIYCSRTIPEIEKVMEELKKLLAYYEKMGEETKFIGVCLSSRKNLCLNSEVVKEREGKAVDAKCNSLTASYIRDRHAKNPESVPVCDFFEKFDSSGKDDLLPTGSYNIDDLKALGRQKGYCPYFMARAAMKQANFIVYSYHYLLDPKIAEIVSKEIARNSVVVFDEAHNIDNICIDSMSVKINKRLLDKCIGSISILENEITRLKEEDSERLKNEYEKLVSGLRQAQEARDNAEILANPALPDDILQEAVPGNIRKGEHFVAFMRRFVEYMKTRLRVQHAVQESPAGFLSGTYQRQVFRIPYYK
;
A
#
# COMPACT_ATOMS: atom_id res chain seq x y z
N MET A 1 8.60 -5.95 34.64
CA MET A 1 9.13 -7.21 35.27
C MET A 1 9.91 -8.02 34.23
N LYS A 2 10.79 -8.97 34.71
CA LYS A 2 11.49 -9.93 33.85
C LYS A 2 10.83 -11.29 34.02
N LEU A 3 10.56 -11.99 32.92
CA LEU A 3 9.86 -13.27 32.88
C LEU A 3 10.70 -14.28 32.11
N ASN A 4 10.72 -15.51 32.58
CA ASN A 4 11.29 -16.61 31.82
C ASN A 4 10.15 -17.37 31.12
N VAL A 5 10.06 -17.22 29.81
CA VAL A 5 9.04 -17.86 28.99
C VAL A 5 9.69 -18.95 28.13
N GLY A 6 9.59 -20.20 28.59
CA GLY A 6 10.17 -21.36 27.90
C GLY A 6 11.67 -21.24 27.63
N GLY A 7 12.43 -20.70 28.59
CA GLY A 7 13.88 -20.48 28.49
C GLY A 7 14.28 -19.12 27.88
N LEU A 8 13.34 -18.34 27.36
CA LEU A 8 13.58 -16.99 26.84
C LEU A 8 13.32 -15.94 27.91
N LEU A 9 14.29 -15.04 28.15
CA LEU A 9 14.12 -13.92 29.06
C LEU A 9 13.34 -12.81 28.38
N VAL A 10 12.12 -12.55 28.86
CA VAL A 10 11.20 -11.55 28.31
C VAL A 10 11.09 -10.36 29.26
N HIS A 11 11.27 -9.15 28.75
CA HIS A 11 11.01 -7.92 29.45
C HIS A 11 9.54 -7.52 29.25
N PHE A 12 8.82 -7.38 30.36
CA PHE A 12 7.40 -7.00 30.35
C PHE A 12 7.24 -5.66 31.06
N PRO A 13 6.70 -4.62 30.39
CA PRO A 13 6.74 -3.24 30.89
C PRO A 13 5.72 -2.92 32.00
N TYR A 14 5.02 -3.92 32.50
CA TYR A 14 4.05 -3.80 33.59
C TYR A 14 4.48 -4.61 34.82
N ASP A 15 3.93 -4.26 36.00
CA ASP A 15 4.28 -4.90 37.27
C ASP A 15 3.55 -6.22 37.50
N TYR A 16 2.45 -6.44 36.77
CA TYR A 16 1.62 -7.64 36.85
C TYR A 16 1.43 -8.28 35.49
N ILE A 17 1.29 -9.59 35.48
CA ILE A 17 0.97 -10.40 34.31
C ILE A 17 -0.20 -11.33 34.63
N TYR A 18 -1.14 -11.45 33.69
CA TYR A 18 -2.20 -12.45 33.80
C TYR A 18 -1.72 -13.84 33.34
N PRO A 19 -2.25 -14.92 33.92
CA PRO A 19 -1.89 -16.29 33.50
C PRO A 19 -2.10 -16.51 32.01
N GLU A 20 -3.15 -15.92 31.43
CA GLU A 20 -3.49 -15.98 30.00
C GLU A 20 -2.41 -15.32 29.15
N GLN A 21 -1.84 -14.20 29.61
CA GLN A 21 -0.74 -13.52 28.92
C GLN A 21 0.52 -14.40 28.88
N PHE A 22 0.84 -15.06 30.00
CA PHE A 22 1.98 -15.96 30.06
C PHE A 22 1.80 -17.16 29.14
N SER A 23 0.63 -17.82 29.18
CA SER A 23 0.30 -18.94 28.29
C SER A 23 0.36 -18.54 26.83
N TYR A 24 -0.20 -17.37 26.51
CA TYR A 24 -0.14 -16.80 25.15
C TYR A 24 1.30 -16.60 24.66
N MET A 25 2.16 -16.04 25.50
CA MET A 25 3.57 -15.84 25.15
C MET A 25 4.31 -17.18 24.98
N LEU A 26 3.99 -18.19 25.78
CA LEU A 26 4.60 -19.52 25.66
C LEU A 26 4.22 -20.20 24.35
N GLU A 27 2.93 -20.18 23.99
CA GLU A 27 2.45 -20.75 22.72
C GLU A 27 2.99 -19.97 21.51
N LEU A 28 3.07 -18.65 21.60
CA LEU A 28 3.68 -17.82 20.54
C LEU A 28 5.16 -18.19 20.35
N LYS A 29 5.90 -18.38 21.45
CA LYS A 29 7.30 -18.83 21.38
C LYS A 29 7.43 -20.19 20.71
N ASN A 30 6.58 -21.16 21.08
CA ASN A 30 6.58 -22.50 20.47
C ASN A 30 6.35 -22.43 18.96
N GLY A 31 5.44 -21.55 18.52
CA GLY A 31 5.20 -21.31 17.10
C GLY A 31 6.37 -20.67 16.36
N LEU A 32 7.06 -19.71 16.99
CA LEU A 32 8.27 -19.11 16.43
C LEU A 32 9.42 -20.13 16.31
N ASP A 33 9.61 -20.96 17.33
CA ASP A 33 10.63 -22.03 17.34
C ASP A 33 10.35 -23.06 16.24
N ALA A 34 9.08 -23.39 16.02
CA ALA A 34 8.65 -24.29 14.95
C ALA A 34 8.74 -23.67 13.55
N LYS A 35 9.00 -22.35 13.43
CA LYS A 35 9.00 -21.58 12.16
C LYS A 35 7.74 -21.80 11.33
N GLY A 36 6.60 -21.97 12.01
CA GLY A 36 5.30 -22.31 11.44
C GLY A 36 4.28 -21.18 11.58
N HIS A 37 3.03 -21.49 11.16
CA HIS A 37 1.91 -20.59 11.38
C HIS A 37 1.27 -20.84 12.73
N CYS A 38 0.90 -19.76 13.42
CA CYS A 38 0.19 -19.80 14.70
C CYS A 38 -1.16 -19.12 14.57
N VAL A 39 -2.19 -19.73 15.17
CA VAL A 39 -3.47 -19.08 15.45
C VAL A 39 -3.65 -19.09 16.96
N LEU A 40 -3.63 -17.92 17.56
CA LEU A 40 -3.69 -17.75 19.00
C LEU A 40 -4.94 -16.95 19.37
N GLU A 41 -5.77 -17.52 20.24
CA GLU A 41 -6.94 -16.86 20.77
C GLU A 41 -6.70 -16.42 22.21
N MET A 42 -7.13 -15.21 22.54
CA MET A 42 -7.03 -14.64 23.86
C MET A 42 -8.19 -13.67 24.11
N PRO A 43 -8.81 -13.65 25.27
CA PRO A 43 -9.93 -12.75 25.57
C PRO A 43 -9.62 -11.29 25.28
N SER A 44 -10.62 -10.51 24.87
CA SER A 44 -10.46 -9.09 24.63
C SER A 44 -10.12 -8.33 25.92
N GLY A 45 -9.27 -7.32 25.83
CA GLY A 45 -8.89 -6.49 26.98
C GLY A 45 -7.81 -7.07 27.90
N THR A 46 -7.29 -8.27 27.63
CA THR A 46 -6.28 -8.93 28.46
C THR A 46 -4.84 -8.56 28.12
N GLY A 47 -4.61 -7.59 27.24
CA GLY A 47 -3.26 -7.12 26.92
C GLY A 47 -2.53 -7.98 25.87
N LYS A 48 -3.23 -8.50 24.85
CA LYS A 48 -2.64 -9.27 23.72
C LYS A 48 -1.44 -8.55 23.10
N THR A 49 -1.60 -7.29 22.77
CA THR A 49 -0.60 -6.48 22.06
C THR A 49 0.71 -6.39 22.82
N VAL A 50 0.67 -6.07 24.13
CA VAL A 50 1.89 -5.96 24.92
C VAL A 50 2.56 -7.31 25.11
N SER A 51 1.79 -8.38 25.30
CA SER A 51 2.32 -9.75 25.47
C SER A 51 3.05 -10.19 24.20
N LEU A 52 2.42 -9.97 23.04
CA LEU A 52 3.00 -10.27 21.73
C LEU A 52 4.28 -9.47 21.49
N LEU A 53 4.23 -8.14 21.66
CA LEU A 53 5.39 -7.28 21.44
C LEU A 53 6.54 -7.64 22.37
N SER A 54 6.27 -7.85 23.67
CA SER A 54 7.29 -8.23 24.66
C SER A 54 8.00 -9.53 24.28
N LEU A 55 7.24 -10.54 23.85
CA LEU A 55 7.84 -11.81 23.45
C LEU A 55 8.64 -11.67 22.14
N ILE A 56 8.08 -11.04 21.12
CA ILE A 56 8.76 -10.96 19.82
C ILE A 56 10.03 -10.11 19.93
N VAL A 57 10.00 -9.00 20.66
CA VAL A 57 11.21 -8.18 20.91
C VAL A 57 12.30 -9.02 21.60
N ALA A 58 11.94 -9.76 22.64
CA ALA A 58 12.88 -10.65 23.33
C ALA A 58 13.41 -11.75 22.39
N TYR A 59 12.54 -12.32 21.56
CA TYR A 59 12.91 -13.37 20.60
C TYR A 59 13.86 -12.85 19.52
N MET A 60 13.60 -11.66 18.98
CA MET A 60 14.47 -11.00 17.99
C MET A 60 15.86 -10.67 18.59
N ASN A 61 15.91 -10.24 19.86
CA ASN A 61 17.18 -9.99 20.56
C ASN A 61 17.99 -11.28 20.77
N ALA A 62 17.30 -12.38 21.11
CA ALA A 62 17.96 -13.68 21.33
C ALA A 62 18.34 -14.38 20.02
N ASN A 63 17.59 -14.17 18.95
CA ASN A 63 17.76 -14.86 17.65
C ASN A 63 17.81 -13.86 16.48
N PRO A 64 18.80 -12.97 16.42
CA PRO A 64 18.84 -11.88 15.43
C PRO A 64 19.04 -12.37 13.98
N SER A 65 19.51 -13.60 13.78
CA SER A 65 19.62 -14.21 12.45
C SER A 65 18.31 -14.83 11.96
N ASP A 66 17.45 -15.26 12.89
CA ASP A 66 16.22 -15.98 12.57
C ASP A 66 15.03 -15.04 12.31
N VAL A 67 14.92 -13.99 13.12
CA VAL A 67 13.86 -12.98 12.96
C VAL A 67 14.47 -11.58 12.98
N THR A 68 14.42 -10.91 11.84
CA THR A 68 14.97 -9.56 11.64
C THR A 68 13.92 -8.47 11.65
N LYS A 69 12.67 -8.79 11.28
CA LYS A 69 11.56 -7.85 11.20
C LYS A 69 10.26 -8.40 11.77
N LEU A 70 9.52 -7.54 12.45
CA LEU A 70 8.13 -7.75 12.78
C LEU A 70 7.25 -6.85 11.90
N ILE A 71 6.29 -7.46 11.23
CA ILE A 71 5.26 -6.78 10.46
C ILE A 71 3.93 -6.99 11.18
N TYR A 72 3.40 -5.92 11.73
CA TYR A 72 2.16 -5.96 12.50
C TYR A 72 1.03 -5.32 11.70
N CYS A 73 0.03 -6.11 11.39
CA CYS A 73 -1.13 -5.68 10.62
C CYS A 73 -2.36 -5.53 11.52
N SER A 74 -2.99 -4.36 11.50
CA SER A 74 -4.22 -4.09 12.22
C SER A 74 -5.29 -3.51 11.28
N ARG A 75 -6.52 -3.41 11.75
CA ARG A 75 -7.66 -2.97 10.95
C ARG A 75 -7.76 -1.44 10.85
N THR A 76 -7.56 -0.74 11.94
CA THR A 76 -7.86 0.69 12.07
C THR A 76 -6.65 1.51 12.51
N ILE A 77 -6.68 2.81 12.21
CA ILE A 77 -5.62 3.74 12.63
C ILE A 77 -5.49 3.83 14.16
N PRO A 78 -6.59 3.93 14.95
CA PRO A 78 -6.45 3.93 16.40
C PRO A 78 -5.78 2.68 16.98
N GLU A 79 -6.03 1.51 16.38
CA GLU A 79 -5.34 0.28 16.78
C GLU A 79 -3.84 0.36 16.46
N ILE A 80 -3.47 0.86 15.27
CA ILE A 80 -2.08 1.08 14.87
C ILE A 80 -1.39 2.02 15.87
N GLU A 81 -2.00 3.15 16.22
CA GLU A 81 -1.45 4.09 17.19
C GLU A 81 -1.23 3.43 18.56
N LYS A 82 -2.21 2.63 19.02
CA LYS A 82 -2.09 1.90 20.29
C LYS A 82 -0.93 0.90 20.28
N VAL A 83 -0.71 0.19 19.17
CA VAL A 83 0.44 -0.72 19.01
C VAL A 83 1.75 0.06 19.10
N MET A 84 1.84 1.22 18.45
CA MET A 84 3.03 2.06 18.49
C MET A 84 3.30 2.64 19.88
N GLU A 85 2.25 3.00 20.63
CA GLU A 85 2.37 3.43 22.03
C GLU A 85 2.88 2.31 22.93
N GLU A 86 2.34 1.09 22.81
CA GLU A 86 2.82 -0.07 23.58
C GLU A 86 4.28 -0.43 23.24
N LEU A 87 4.64 -0.35 21.95
CA LEU A 87 6.03 -0.53 21.54
C LEU A 87 6.94 0.55 22.17
N LYS A 88 6.51 1.80 22.18
CA LYS A 88 7.25 2.92 22.80
C LYS A 88 7.48 2.70 24.29
N LYS A 89 6.43 2.27 25.02
CA LYS A 89 6.55 1.91 26.44
C LYS A 89 7.53 0.76 26.67
N LEU A 90 7.47 -0.27 25.83
CA LEU A 90 8.36 -1.41 25.91
C LEU A 90 9.82 -1.01 25.70
N LEU A 91 10.12 -0.23 24.65
CA LEU A 91 11.47 0.26 24.38
C LEU A 91 12.00 1.15 25.52
N ALA A 92 11.17 2.07 26.04
CA ALA A 92 11.52 2.88 27.20
C ALA A 92 11.78 2.01 28.47
N TYR A 93 11.09 0.89 28.62
CA TYR A 93 11.36 -0.04 29.69
C TYR A 93 12.74 -0.73 29.55
N TYR A 94 13.14 -1.11 28.32
CA TYR A 94 14.48 -1.63 28.06
C TYR A 94 15.56 -0.61 28.42
N GLU A 95 15.40 0.65 27.98
CA GLU A 95 16.34 1.74 28.32
C GLU A 95 16.45 1.94 29.84
N LYS A 96 15.32 1.92 30.57
CA LYS A 96 15.30 2.00 32.05
C LYS A 96 16.05 0.85 32.70
N MET A 97 16.07 -0.31 32.06
CA MET A 97 16.81 -1.49 32.58
C MET A 97 18.30 -1.48 32.19
N GLY A 98 18.77 -0.45 31.48
CA GLY A 98 20.15 -0.33 31.01
C GLY A 98 20.49 -1.23 29.83
N GLU A 99 19.48 -1.73 29.12
CA GLU A 99 19.64 -2.56 27.94
C GLU A 99 19.37 -1.72 26.67
N GLU A 100 20.41 -1.47 25.89
CA GLU A 100 20.27 -0.75 24.61
C GLU A 100 19.53 -1.62 23.60
N THR A 101 18.42 -1.09 23.07
CA THR A 101 17.73 -1.68 21.94
C THR A 101 17.99 -0.84 20.68
N LYS A 102 18.50 -1.47 19.63
CA LYS A 102 18.75 -0.80 18.34
C LYS A 102 17.58 -0.94 17.38
N PHE A 103 16.37 -0.89 17.90
CA PHE A 103 15.17 -1.08 17.11
C PHE A 103 14.61 0.24 16.57
N ILE A 104 14.15 0.19 15.34
CA ILE A 104 13.41 1.26 14.69
C ILE A 104 12.00 0.72 14.41
N GLY A 105 11.00 1.31 15.05
CA GLY A 105 9.59 1.04 14.81
C GLY A 105 8.96 2.16 13.99
N VAL A 106 8.29 1.83 12.90
CA VAL A 106 7.63 2.81 12.04
C VAL A 106 6.22 2.39 11.70
N CYS A 107 5.27 3.32 11.79
CA CYS A 107 3.93 3.10 11.26
C CYS A 107 3.83 3.60 9.81
N LEU A 108 3.18 2.81 8.95
CA LEU A 108 2.78 3.25 7.63
C LEU A 108 1.32 3.63 7.61
N SER A 109 1.03 4.75 7.00
CA SER A 109 -0.32 5.23 6.82
C SER A 109 -0.50 5.89 5.45
N SER A 110 -1.74 6.19 5.10
CA SER A 110 -2.07 6.83 3.83
C SER A 110 -1.52 8.26 3.75
N ARG A 111 -1.41 8.78 2.54
CA ARG A 111 -1.08 10.20 2.32
C ARG A 111 -2.04 11.13 3.05
N LYS A 112 -3.33 10.76 3.14
CA LYS A 112 -4.33 11.53 3.89
C LYS A 112 -3.93 11.76 5.35
N ASN A 113 -3.31 10.78 6.00
CA ASN A 113 -2.95 10.85 7.42
C ASN A 113 -1.58 11.48 7.65
N LEU A 114 -0.65 11.34 6.71
CA LEU A 114 0.75 11.76 6.85
C LEU A 114 1.10 13.07 6.14
N CYS A 115 0.26 13.56 5.21
CA CYS A 115 0.59 14.73 4.40
C CYS A 115 0.66 16.01 5.25
N LEU A 116 1.68 16.85 4.98
CA LEU A 116 1.86 18.18 5.56
C LEU A 116 1.54 19.31 4.59
N ASN A 117 1.41 19.02 3.29
CA ASN A 117 1.12 20.04 2.28
C ASN A 117 -0.33 20.51 2.41
N SER A 118 -0.50 21.81 2.67
CA SER A 118 -1.81 22.43 2.91
C SER A 118 -2.80 22.26 1.76
N GLU A 119 -2.31 22.29 0.51
CA GLU A 119 -3.16 22.14 -0.67
C GLU A 119 -3.68 20.72 -0.83
N VAL A 120 -2.87 19.73 -0.44
CA VAL A 120 -3.23 18.31 -0.50
C VAL A 120 -4.18 17.93 0.64
N VAL A 121 -3.97 18.49 1.84
CA VAL A 121 -4.79 18.20 3.03
C VAL A 121 -6.21 18.76 2.92
N LYS A 122 -6.46 19.77 2.07
CA LYS A 122 -7.81 20.29 1.78
C LYS A 122 -8.74 19.22 1.19
N GLU A 123 -8.18 18.23 0.51
CA GLU A 123 -8.95 17.13 -0.05
C GLU A 123 -9.46 16.18 1.04
N ARG A 124 -10.75 15.84 1.01
CA ARG A 124 -11.38 15.00 2.05
C ARG A 124 -11.32 13.50 1.73
N GLU A 125 -11.39 13.15 0.46
CA GLU A 125 -11.39 11.75 0.01
C GLU A 125 -9.96 11.26 -0.23
N GLY A 126 -9.60 10.06 0.25
CA GLY A 126 -8.26 9.49 0.07
C GLY A 126 -7.78 9.46 -1.38
N LYS A 127 -8.66 9.07 -2.32
CA LYS A 127 -8.33 9.07 -3.76
C LYS A 127 -8.06 10.47 -4.31
N ALA A 128 -8.76 11.50 -3.83
CA ALA A 128 -8.52 12.89 -4.22
C ALA A 128 -7.19 13.39 -3.65
N VAL A 129 -6.88 13.04 -2.39
CA VAL A 129 -5.58 13.30 -1.77
C VAL A 129 -4.44 12.68 -2.59
N ASP A 130 -4.58 11.41 -2.99
CA ASP A 130 -3.57 10.71 -3.79
C ASP A 130 -3.39 11.36 -5.17
N ALA A 131 -4.49 11.71 -5.85
CA ALA A 131 -4.45 12.39 -7.14
C ALA A 131 -3.79 13.77 -7.04
N LYS A 132 -4.15 14.56 -6.00
CA LYS A 132 -3.55 15.88 -5.76
C LYS A 132 -2.08 15.77 -5.41
N CYS A 133 -1.68 14.81 -4.57
CA CYS A 133 -0.27 14.55 -4.28
C CYS A 133 0.49 14.19 -5.56
N ASN A 134 -0.02 13.27 -6.38
CA ASN A 134 0.61 12.88 -7.63
C ASN A 134 0.75 14.06 -8.61
N SER A 135 -0.22 14.98 -8.66
CA SER A 135 -0.12 16.18 -9.49
C SER A 135 0.96 17.18 -9.04
N LEU A 136 1.57 16.97 -7.87
CA LEU A 136 2.65 17.79 -7.33
C LEU A 136 4.00 17.05 -7.24
N THR A 137 4.02 15.72 -7.44
CA THR A 137 5.21 14.89 -7.19
C THR A 137 5.58 13.98 -8.37
N ALA A 138 4.74 13.88 -9.41
CA ALA A 138 5.01 13.05 -10.56
C ALA A 138 6.24 13.55 -11.34
N SER A 139 7.05 12.63 -11.90
CA SER A 139 8.29 12.94 -12.61
C SER A 139 8.08 13.94 -13.74
N TYR A 140 7.02 13.74 -14.55
CA TYR A 140 6.70 14.65 -15.65
C TYR A 140 6.31 16.07 -15.20
N ILE A 141 5.76 16.24 -14.00
CA ILE A 141 5.47 17.54 -13.40
C ILE A 141 6.78 18.21 -12.97
N ARG A 142 7.67 17.45 -12.32
CA ARG A 142 8.99 17.91 -11.90
C ARG A 142 9.83 18.34 -13.11
N ASP A 143 9.79 17.59 -14.21
CA ASP A 143 10.47 17.93 -15.46
C ASP A 143 9.91 19.23 -16.07
N ARG A 144 8.61 19.48 -15.95
CA ARG A 144 7.99 20.74 -16.35
C ARG A 144 8.37 21.90 -15.42
N HIS A 145 8.37 21.65 -14.11
CA HIS A 145 8.81 22.64 -13.12
C HIS A 145 10.26 23.05 -13.36
N ALA A 146 11.15 22.11 -13.66
CA ALA A 146 12.55 22.41 -13.99
C ALA A 146 12.71 23.37 -15.19
N LYS A 147 11.75 23.29 -16.15
CA LYS A 147 11.73 24.20 -17.32
C LYS A 147 11.04 25.54 -17.04
N ASN A 148 10.00 25.55 -16.22
CA ASN A 148 9.19 26.72 -15.89
C ASN A 148 8.79 26.70 -14.40
N PRO A 149 9.69 27.09 -13.47
CA PRO A 149 9.45 27.00 -12.04
C PRO A 149 8.23 27.81 -11.54
N GLU A 150 7.97 28.97 -12.14
CA GLU A 150 6.88 29.85 -11.73
C GLU A 150 5.49 29.38 -12.12
N SER A 151 5.37 28.56 -13.18
CA SER A 151 4.09 28.15 -13.72
C SER A 151 3.59 26.77 -13.25
N VAL A 152 4.48 25.92 -12.75
CA VAL A 152 4.17 24.54 -12.37
C VAL A 152 4.49 24.32 -10.90
N PRO A 153 3.47 24.20 -10.02
CA PRO A 153 3.72 23.95 -8.60
C PRO A 153 4.21 22.52 -8.35
N VAL A 154 5.13 22.37 -7.40
CA VAL A 154 5.62 21.10 -6.87
C VAL A 154 5.42 21.04 -5.36
N CYS A 155 5.68 19.90 -4.73
CA CYS A 155 5.59 19.75 -3.29
C CYS A 155 6.98 19.92 -2.65
N ASP A 156 7.22 21.03 -1.95
CA ASP A 156 8.50 21.35 -1.30
C ASP A 156 8.97 20.26 -0.33
N PHE A 157 8.05 19.69 0.45
CA PHE A 157 8.36 18.60 1.37
C PHE A 157 8.85 17.34 0.63
N PHE A 158 8.29 17.06 -0.54
CA PHE A 158 8.72 15.93 -1.36
C PHE A 158 10.06 16.22 -2.04
N GLU A 159 10.23 17.40 -2.65
CA GLU A 159 11.47 17.80 -3.33
C GLU A 159 12.66 17.77 -2.37
N LYS A 160 12.48 18.32 -1.17
CA LYS A 160 13.53 18.30 -0.15
C LYS A 160 13.84 16.88 0.34
N PHE A 161 12.82 16.04 0.49
CA PHE A 161 13.02 14.63 0.83
C PHE A 161 13.75 13.88 -0.30
N ASP A 162 13.33 14.09 -1.55
CA ASP A 162 13.92 13.42 -2.73
C ASP A 162 15.39 13.77 -2.93
N SER A 163 15.77 15.02 -2.64
CA SER A 163 17.14 15.53 -2.80
C SER A 163 18.08 15.15 -1.67
N SER A 164 17.61 15.13 -0.42
CA SER A 164 18.50 15.00 0.76
C SER A 164 17.98 14.08 1.88
N GLY A 165 16.72 13.61 1.78
CA GLY A 165 16.10 12.82 2.84
C GLY A 165 16.15 11.31 2.65
N LYS A 166 16.49 10.81 1.46
CA LYS A 166 16.49 9.37 1.16
C LYS A 166 17.52 8.59 1.98
N ASP A 167 18.67 9.21 2.22
CA ASP A 167 19.80 8.63 2.96
C ASP A 167 19.82 9.06 4.44
N ASP A 168 18.88 9.93 4.84
CA ASP A 168 18.75 10.40 6.21
C ASP A 168 18.01 9.37 7.07
N LEU A 169 18.79 8.54 7.75
CA LEU A 169 18.31 7.43 8.58
C LEU A 169 17.51 7.96 9.77
N LEU A 170 16.43 7.23 10.12
CA LEU A 170 15.73 7.48 11.37
C LEU A 170 16.59 7.00 12.55
N PRO A 171 16.70 7.78 13.63
CA PRO A 171 17.27 7.30 14.88
C PRO A 171 16.53 6.08 15.44
N THR A 172 17.17 5.35 16.33
CA THR A 172 16.49 4.27 17.07
C THR A 172 15.29 4.82 17.85
N GLY A 173 14.19 4.09 17.86
CA GLY A 173 12.96 4.50 18.52
C GLY A 173 11.68 4.07 17.80
N SER A 174 10.56 4.44 18.36
CA SER A 174 9.22 4.15 17.80
C SER A 174 8.58 5.44 17.30
N TYR A 175 8.14 5.43 16.04
CA TYR A 175 7.60 6.59 15.32
C TYR A 175 6.15 6.34 14.91
N ASN A 176 5.20 6.94 15.63
CA ASN A 176 3.80 6.97 15.25
C ASN A 176 3.51 8.04 14.19
N ILE A 177 2.23 8.23 13.80
CA ILE A 177 1.84 9.20 12.76
C ILE A 177 2.24 10.63 13.16
N ASP A 178 2.03 11.00 14.41
CA ASP A 178 2.31 12.36 14.90
C ASP A 178 3.82 12.61 15.04
N ASP A 179 4.58 11.61 15.51
CA ASP A 179 6.05 11.67 15.55
C ASP A 179 6.64 11.86 14.15
N LEU A 180 6.13 11.12 13.15
CA LEU A 180 6.56 11.26 11.75
C LEU A 180 6.22 12.64 11.18
N LYS A 181 5.05 13.18 11.50
CA LYS A 181 4.68 14.54 11.09
C LYS A 181 5.52 15.59 11.76
N ALA A 182 5.82 15.45 13.06
CA ALA A 182 6.66 16.37 13.80
C ALA A 182 8.08 16.41 13.21
N LEU A 183 8.65 15.23 12.96
CA LEU A 183 9.96 15.08 12.35
C LEU A 183 9.98 15.64 10.91
N GLY A 184 8.91 15.37 10.15
CA GLY A 184 8.73 15.91 8.81
C GLY A 184 8.68 17.44 8.78
N ARG A 185 7.99 18.07 9.74
CA ARG A 185 8.01 19.55 9.88
C ARG A 185 9.39 20.07 10.24
N GLN A 186 10.06 19.41 11.18
CA GLN A 186 11.40 19.82 11.63
C GLN A 186 12.43 19.76 10.50
N LYS A 187 12.46 18.67 9.75
CA LYS A 187 13.40 18.46 8.65
C LYS A 187 12.95 19.08 7.32
N GLY A 188 11.67 19.43 7.20
CA GLY A 188 11.05 19.87 5.95
C GLY A 188 10.84 18.72 4.96
N TYR A 189 10.75 17.47 5.42
CA TYR A 189 10.57 16.27 4.59
C TYR A 189 9.12 15.82 4.54
N CYS A 190 8.76 15.14 3.47
CA CYS A 190 7.45 14.51 3.37
C CYS A 190 7.37 13.28 4.29
N PRO A 191 6.50 13.27 5.32
CA PRO A 191 6.41 12.15 6.27
C PRO A 191 5.99 10.84 5.60
N TYR A 192 5.16 10.91 4.55
CA TYR A 192 4.71 9.72 3.83
C TYR A 192 5.87 9.00 3.12
N PHE A 193 6.70 9.74 2.41
CA PHE A 193 7.85 9.14 1.71
C PHE A 193 8.98 8.79 2.68
N MET A 194 9.15 9.57 3.74
CA MET A 194 10.10 9.28 4.83
C MET A 194 9.76 7.96 5.53
N ALA A 195 8.50 7.74 5.90
CA ALA A 195 8.05 6.48 6.51
C ALA A 195 8.30 5.27 5.58
N ARG A 196 8.05 5.42 4.28
CA ARG A 196 8.30 4.36 3.29
C ARG A 196 9.79 4.06 3.11
N ALA A 197 10.64 5.07 3.09
CA ALA A 197 12.09 4.86 3.03
C ALA A 197 12.61 4.17 4.30
N ALA A 198 12.07 4.54 5.46
CA ALA A 198 12.44 3.96 6.74
C ALA A 198 12.12 2.46 6.87
N MET A 199 11.18 1.91 6.08
CA MET A 199 10.87 0.46 6.08
C MET A 199 12.09 -0.42 5.82
N LYS A 200 13.06 0.05 5.04
CA LYS A 200 14.28 -0.71 4.75
C LYS A 200 15.08 -1.01 6.00
N GLN A 201 15.11 -0.05 6.92
CA GLN A 201 15.90 -0.10 8.15
C GLN A 201 15.07 -0.55 9.36
N ALA A 202 13.75 -0.38 9.30
CA ALA A 202 12.86 -0.67 10.41
C ALA A 202 12.83 -2.16 10.74
N ASN A 203 12.89 -2.44 12.05
CA ASN A 203 12.69 -3.78 12.60
C ASN A 203 11.23 -4.06 12.89
N PHE A 204 10.45 -2.99 13.18
CA PHE A 204 9.02 -3.04 13.41
C PHE A 204 8.30 -2.17 12.40
N ILE A 205 7.40 -2.78 11.65
CA ILE A 205 6.57 -2.09 10.66
C ILE A 205 5.12 -2.35 11.03
N VAL A 206 4.40 -1.29 11.36
CA VAL A 206 2.99 -1.38 11.74
C VAL A 206 2.15 -0.68 10.67
N TYR A 207 1.15 -1.37 10.13
CA TYR A 207 0.26 -0.84 9.10
C TYR A 207 -1.12 -1.52 9.07
N SER A 208 -2.02 -1.00 8.26
CA SER A 208 -3.33 -1.64 8.07
C SER A 208 -3.24 -2.84 7.15
N TYR A 209 -4.17 -3.78 7.28
CA TYR A 209 -4.31 -4.97 6.44
C TYR A 209 -4.21 -4.70 4.94
N HIS A 210 -4.72 -3.56 4.47
CA HIS A 210 -4.70 -3.19 3.07
C HIS A 210 -3.28 -3.14 2.47
N TYR A 211 -2.27 -2.84 3.28
CA TYR A 211 -0.88 -2.81 2.81
C TYR A 211 -0.35 -4.18 2.41
N LEU A 212 -0.89 -5.25 3.00
CA LEU A 212 -0.46 -6.62 2.70
C LEU A 212 -1.47 -7.37 1.83
N LEU A 213 -2.76 -7.08 1.97
CA LEU A 213 -3.84 -7.84 1.33
C LEU A 213 -4.36 -7.19 0.03
N ASP A 214 -4.19 -5.87 -0.17
CA ASP A 214 -4.51 -5.24 -1.46
C ASP A 214 -3.38 -5.49 -2.47
N PRO A 215 -3.61 -6.26 -3.54
CA PRO A 215 -2.56 -6.62 -4.51
C PRO A 215 -1.82 -5.41 -5.09
N LYS A 216 -2.52 -4.28 -5.27
CA LYS A 216 -1.94 -3.04 -5.83
C LYS A 216 -0.94 -2.37 -4.90
N ILE A 217 -1.12 -2.53 -3.58
CA ILE A 217 -0.27 -1.93 -2.55
C ILE A 217 0.78 -2.95 -2.12
N ALA A 218 0.38 -4.20 -1.96
CA ALA A 218 1.22 -5.29 -1.52
C ALA A 218 2.47 -5.47 -2.39
N GLU A 219 2.36 -5.33 -3.71
CA GLU A 219 3.50 -5.41 -4.62
C GLU A 219 4.61 -4.40 -4.27
N ILE A 220 4.23 -3.22 -3.79
CA ILE A 220 5.18 -2.15 -3.44
C ILE A 220 5.82 -2.42 -2.07
N VAL A 221 5.03 -2.94 -1.12
CA VAL A 221 5.45 -3.13 0.27
C VAL A 221 6.17 -4.46 0.47
N SER A 222 5.75 -5.52 -0.24
CA SER A 222 6.31 -6.86 -0.11
C SER A 222 7.78 -6.96 -0.53
N LYS A 223 8.26 -6.07 -1.40
CA LYS A 223 9.68 -5.99 -1.79
C LYS A 223 10.61 -5.71 -0.60
N GLU A 224 10.09 -5.08 0.44
CA GLU A 224 10.82 -4.76 1.67
C GLU A 224 10.62 -5.81 2.79
N ILE A 225 9.78 -6.84 2.54
CA ILE A 225 9.58 -7.95 3.48
C ILE A 225 10.76 -8.91 3.34
N ALA A 226 11.60 -8.96 4.35
CA ALA A 226 12.67 -9.94 4.40
C ALA A 226 12.11 -11.36 4.62
N ARG A 227 12.80 -12.38 4.12
CA ARG A 227 12.41 -13.80 4.35
C ARG A 227 12.33 -14.16 5.84
N ASN A 228 13.14 -13.50 6.67
CA ASN A 228 13.22 -13.69 8.12
C ASN A 228 12.31 -12.69 8.85
N SER A 229 11.05 -12.57 8.43
CA SER A 229 10.07 -11.68 9.05
C SER A 229 8.96 -12.47 9.71
N VAL A 230 8.50 -11.99 10.86
CA VAL A 230 7.25 -12.43 11.49
C VAL A 230 6.13 -11.50 11.04
N VAL A 231 5.04 -12.06 10.55
CA VAL A 231 3.84 -11.29 10.15
C VAL A 231 2.73 -11.60 11.14
N VAL A 232 2.19 -10.56 11.75
CA VAL A 232 1.10 -10.64 12.72
C VAL A 232 -0.15 -10.00 12.14
N PHE A 233 -1.25 -10.74 12.17
CA PHE A 233 -2.58 -10.24 11.86
C PHE A 233 -3.38 -10.13 13.17
N ASP A 234 -3.51 -8.92 13.70
CA ASP A 234 -4.30 -8.66 14.90
C ASP A 234 -5.79 -8.66 14.54
N GLU A 235 -6.64 -9.28 15.39
CA GLU A 235 -8.07 -9.45 15.11
C GLU A 235 -8.33 -10.11 13.74
N ALA A 236 -7.63 -11.22 13.48
CA ALA A 236 -7.55 -11.91 12.19
C ALA A 236 -8.91 -12.34 11.59
N HIS A 237 -9.98 -12.38 12.39
CA HIS A 237 -11.35 -12.65 11.93
C HIS A 237 -11.87 -11.61 10.92
N ASN A 238 -11.19 -10.47 10.77
CA ASN A 238 -11.55 -9.43 9.80
C ASN A 238 -10.87 -9.59 8.44
N ILE A 239 -9.96 -10.56 8.27
CA ILE A 239 -9.15 -10.71 7.04
C ILE A 239 -10.03 -10.92 5.81
N ASP A 240 -11.04 -11.78 5.90
CA ASP A 240 -11.95 -12.11 4.79
C ASP A 240 -12.63 -10.86 4.23
N ASN A 241 -13.17 -10.02 5.11
CA ASN A 241 -13.84 -8.79 4.70
C ASN A 241 -12.88 -7.84 3.98
N ILE A 242 -11.64 -7.73 4.47
CA ILE A 242 -10.63 -6.87 3.86
C ILE A 242 -10.19 -7.42 2.49
N CYS A 243 -10.04 -8.74 2.36
CA CYS A 243 -9.75 -9.38 1.07
C CYS A 243 -10.87 -9.11 0.06
N ILE A 244 -12.14 -9.28 0.48
CA ILE A 244 -13.31 -9.01 -0.37
C ILE A 244 -13.32 -7.53 -0.80
N ASP A 245 -13.13 -6.60 0.14
CA ASP A 245 -13.13 -5.16 -0.16
C ASP A 245 -11.97 -4.77 -1.09
N SER A 246 -10.76 -5.33 -0.87
CA SER A 246 -9.57 -5.04 -1.67
C SER A 246 -9.69 -5.55 -3.12
N MET A 247 -10.37 -6.69 -3.30
CA MET A 247 -10.63 -7.28 -4.62
C MET A 247 -11.92 -6.78 -5.26
N SER A 248 -12.71 -5.95 -4.57
CA SER A 248 -13.98 -5.46 -5.05
C SER A 248 -13.86 -4.06 -5.64
N VAL A 249 -14.61 -3.80 -6.69
CA VAL A 249 -14.73 -2.48 -7.32
C VAL A 249 -16.19 -2.05 -7.31
N LYS A 250 -16.46 -0.89 -6.70
CA LYS A 250 -17.80 -0.27 -6.70
C LYS A 250 -17.92 0.68 -7.88
N ILE A 251 -18.79 0.34 -8.82
CA ILE A 251 -19.06 1.15 -10.01
C ILE A 251 -20.44 1.80 -9.86
N ASN A 252 -20.49 3.10 -9.94
CA ASN A 252 -21.74 3.86 -9.90
C ASN A 252 -21.82 4.87 -11.07
N LYS A 253 -22.99 5.40 -11.31
CA LYS A 253 -23.25 6.36 -12.39
C LYS A 253 -22.30 7.57 -12.34
N ARG A 254 -22.12 8.15 -11.14
CA ARG A 254 -21.23 9.31 -10.94
C ARG A 254 -19.78 9.02 -11.34
N LEU A 255 -19.29 7.81 -11.07
CA LEU A 255 -17.95 7.38 -11.47
C LEU A 255 -17.85 7.29 -12.99
N LEU A 256 -18.84 6.69 -13.65
CA LEU A 256 -18.87 6.57 -15.11
C LEU A 256 -18.97 7.93 -15.80
N ASP A 257 -19.74 8.87 -15.26
CA ASP A 257 -19.84 10.22 -15.80
C ASP A 257 -18.49 10.95 -15.69
N LYS A 258 -17.77 10.79 -14.56
CA LYS A 258 -16.39 11.29 -14.42
C LYS A 258 -15.43 10.64 -15.43
N CYS A 259 -15.54 9.33 -15.64
CA CYS A 259 -14.71 8.63 -16.62
C CYS A 259 -14.93 9.18 -18.05
N ILE A 260 -16.18 9.45 -18.43
CA ILE A 260 -16.49 10.04 -19.74
C ILE A 260 -15.83 11.41 -19.87
N GLY A 261 -15.97 12.28 -18.86
CA GLY A 261 -15.30 13.58 -18.85
C GLY A 261 -13.78 13.45 -19.01
N SER A 262 -13.17 12.51 -18.30
CA SER A 262 -11.72 12.25 -18.40
C SER A 262 -11.30 11.71 -19.77
N ILE A 263 -12.11 10.83 -20.37
CA ILE A 263 -11.89 10.31 -21.74
C ILE A 263 -11.96 11.43 -22.76
N SER A 264 -12.94 12.34 -22.64
CA SER A 264 -13.07 13.48 -23.55
C SER A 264 -11.91 14.47 -23.44
N ILE A 265 -11.42 14.72 -22.22
CA ILE A 265 -10.22 15.55 -22.01
C ILE A 265 -8.99 14.89 -22.65
N LEU A 266 -8.82 13.59 -22.46
CA LEU A 266 -7.71 12.85 -23.05
C LEU A 266 -7.77 12.86 -24.60
N GLU A 267 -8.94 12.69 -25.17
CA GLU A 267 -9.15 12.76 -26.62
C GLU A 267 -8.76 14.11 -27.18
N ASN A 268 -9.24 15.20 -26.55
CA ASN A 268 -8.92 16.56 -26.97
C ASN A 268 -7.39 16.81 -26.86
N GLU A 269 -6.74 16.32 -25.80
CA GLU A 269 -5.29 16.47 -25.64
C GLU A 269 -4.51 15.67 -26.69
N ILE A 270 -4.94 14.45 -27.03
CA ILE A 270 -4.34 13.65 -28.11
C ILE A 270 -4.46 14.36 -29.44
N THR A 271 -5.65 14.96 -29.74
CA THR A 271 -5.86 15.71 -30.97
C THR A 271 -4.94 16.92 -31.02
N ARG A 272 -4.88 17.70 -29.94
CA ARG A 272 -4.00 18.86 -29.84
C ARG A 272 -2.51 18.49 -30.02
N LEU A 273 -2.03 17.44 -29.36
CA LEU A 273 -0.64 16.97 -29.50
C LEU A 273 -0.33 16.47 -30.91
N LYS A 274 -1.31 15.89 -31.62
CA LYS A 274 -1.11 15.48 -33.00
C LYS A 274 -0.97 16.67 -33.95
N GLU A 275 -1.67 17.74 -33.67
CA GLU A 275 -1.59 18.97 -34.45
C GLU A 275 -0.28 19.72 -34.16
N GLU A 276 0.20 19.71 -32.90
CA GLU A 276 1.37 20.45 -32.47
C GLU A 276 2.70 19.68 -32.69
N ASP A 277 2.73 18.35 -32.46
CA ASP A 277 3.98 17.58 -32.54
C ASP A 277 3.75 16.07 -32.70
N SER A 278 3.67 15.61 -33.94
CA SER A 278 3.44 14.18 -34.25
C SER A 278 4.61 13.26 -33.82
N GLU A 279 5.83 13.77 -33.78
CA GLU A 279 7.04 13.01 -33.45
C GLU A 279 7.15 12.79 -31.93
N ARG A 280 6.79 13.78 -31.15
CA ARG A 280 6.71 13.68 -29.69
C ARG A 280 5.66 12.68 -29.23
N LEU A 281 4.48 12.66 -29.87
CA LEU A 281 3.43 11.70 -29.58
C LEU A 281 3.90 10.25 -29.82
N LYS A 282 4.66 10.02 -30.88
CA LYS A 282 5.25 8.72 -31.21
C LYS A 282 6.25 8.26 -30.14
N ASN A 283 7.13 9.15 -29.71
CA ASN A 283 8.11 8.87 -28.67
C ASN A 283 7.49 8.59 -27.29
N GLU A 284 6.44 9.32 -26.91
CA GLU A 284 5.68 9.08 -25.66
C GLU A 284 4.94 7.72 -25.71
N TYR A 285 4.40 7.36 -26.87
CA TYR A 285 3.78 6.05 -27.06
C TYR A 285 4.77 4.89 -26.95
N GLU A 286 5.97 5.02 -27.57
CA GLU A 286 7.01 4.00 -27.47
C GLU A 286 7.50 3.81 -26.02
N LYS A 287 7.60 4.89 -25.25
CA LYS A 287 7.89 4.83 -23.80
C LYS A 287 6.81 4.12 -23.00
N LEU A 288 5.54 4.37 -23.32
CA LEU A 288 4.40 3.73 -22.65
C LEU A 288 4.36 2.22 -22.95
N VAL A 289 4.58 1.83 -24.21
CA VAL A 289 4.65 0.43 -24.63
C VAL A 289 5.83 -0.30 -23.97
N SER A 290 7.00 0.35 -23.89
CA SER A 290 8.16 -0.24 -23.22
C SER A 290 7.95 -0.43 -21.72
N GLY A 291 7.31 0.55 -21.05
CA GLY A 291 6.94 0.46 -19.64
C GLY A 291 5.92 -0.65 -19.35
N LEU A 292 4.93 -0.84 -20.23
CA LEU A 292 3.97 -1.92 -20.11
C LEU A 292 4.60 -3.29 -20.34
N ARG A 293 5.53 -3.42 -21.29
CA ARG A 293 6.31 -4.66 -21.49
C ARG A 293 7.15 -5.00 -20.28
N GLN A 294 7.86 -4.03 -19.70
CA GLN A 294 8.64 -4.24 -18.47
C GLN A 294 7.76 -4.65 -17.29
N ALA A 295 6.57 -4.06 -17.17
CA ALA A 295 5.60 -4.43 -16.14
C ALA A 295 5.04 -5.85 -16.36
N GLN A 296 4.88 -6.28 -17.60
CA GLN A 296 4.44 -7.63 -17.95
C GLN A 296 5.53 -8.68 -17.73
N GLU A 297 6.76 -8.40 -18.14
CA GLU A 297 7.93 -9.25 -17.86
C GLU A 297 8.18 -9.39 -16.34
N ALA A 298 7.92 -8.32 -15.56
CA ALA A 298 7.98 -8.37 -14.10
C ALA A 298 6.84 -9.22 -13.49
N ARG A 299 5.66 -9.28 -14.14
CA ARG A 299 4.54 -10.14 -13.73
C ARG A 299 4.77 -11.61 -14.10
N ASP A 300 5.30 -11.87 -15.28
CA ASP A 300 5.59 -13.23 -15.76
C ASP A 300 6.69 -13.89 -14.91
N ASN A 301 7.60 -13.10 -14.33
CA ASN A 301 8.60 -13.56 -13.37
C ASN A 301 8.06 -13.73 -11.93
N ALA A 302 6.84 -13.29 -11.66
CA ALA A 302 6.17 -13.45 -10.37
C ALA A 302 5.09 -14.54 -10.46
N GLU A 303 5.50 -15.78 -10.62
CA GLU A 303 4.66 -16.98 -10.77
C GLU A 303 3.63 -17.26 -9.66
N ILE A 304 3.47 -16.39 -8.69
CA ILE A 304 2.67 -16.67 -7.46
C ILE A 304 1.40 -15.84 -7.33
N LEU A 305 1.21 -14.77 -8.10
CA LEU A 305 -0.07 -14.03 -8.14
C LEU A 305 -0.77 -14.32 -9.45
N ALA A 306 -1.13 -15.59 -9.54
CA ALA A 306 -1.81 -16.22 -10.63
C ALA A 306 -2.97 -15.40 -11.18
N ASN A 307 -3.05 -15.42 -12.49
CA ASN A 307 -4.18 -15.13 -13.35
C ASN A 307 -4.99 -13.89 -13.01
N PRO A 308 -4.80 -12.80 -13.74
CA PRO A 308 -5.80 -11.77 -13.77
C PRO A 308 -7.13 -12.43 -14.15
N ALA A 309 -8.18 -12.11 -13.39
CA ALA A 309 -9.53 -12.61 -13.63
C ALA A 309 -10.17 -12.06 -14.94
N LEU A 310 -9.34 -11.66 -15.90
CA LEU A 310 -9.72 -11.19 -17.22
C LEU A 310 -9.53 -12.33 -18.22
N PRO A 311 -10.54 -12.68 -19.02
CA PRO A 311 -10.39 -13.62 -20.12
C PRO A 311 -9.24 -13.23 -21.04
N ASP A 312 -8.51 -14.23 -21.53
CA ASP A 312 -7.35 -14.04 -22.42
C ASP A 312 -7.62 -13.11 -23.61
N ASP A 313 -8.84 -13.09 -24.13
CA ASP A 313 -9.23 -12.27 -25.27
C ASP A 313 -9.30 -10.77 -24.90
N ILE A 314 -9.72 -10.42 -23.69
CA ILE A 314 -9.69 -9.02 -23.22
C ILE A 314 -8.26 -8.63 -22.88
N LEU A 315 -7.46 -9.54 -22.36
CA LEU A 315 -6.03 -9.32 -22.15
C LEU A 315 -5.30 -9.17 -23.49
N GLN A 316 -5.64 -9.97 -24.50
CA GLN A 316 -5.08 -9.84 -25.85
C GLN A 316 -5.48 -8.55 -26.54
N GLU A 317 -6.68 -8.00 -26.29
CA GLU A 317 -7.08 -6.68 -26.78
C GLU A 317 -6.46 -5.53 -25.99
N ALA A 318 -6.24 -5.71 -24.69
CA ALA A 318 -5.64 -4.70 -23.81
C ALA A 318 -4.09 -4.76 -23.76
N VAL A 319 -3.50 -5.85 -24.26
CA VAL A 319 -2.03 -6.05 -24.29
C VAL A 319 -1.38 -5.17 -25.38
N PRO A 320 -0.12 -4.71 -25.15
CA PRO A 320 0.63 -3.78 -26.01
C PRO A 320 0.91 -4.25 -27.46
N GLY A 321 0.05 -4.97 -28.08
CA GLY A 321 0.10 -5.34 -29.50
C GLY A 321 -1.06 -4.75 -30.30
N ASN A 322 -2.21 -4.57 -29.65
CA ASN A 322 -3.46 -4.15 -30.29
C ASN A 322 -3.79 -2.68 -30.04
N ILE A 323 -3.37 -2.12 -28.89
CA ILE A 323 -3.45 -0.66 -28.64
C ILE A 323 -2.18 -0.01 -29.19
N ARG A 324 -2.16 0.31 -30.48
CA ARG A 324 -0.99 0.90 -31.14
C ARG A 324 -1.00 2.42 -31.20
N LYS A 325 -2.10 3.06 -30.84
CA LYS A 325 -2.27 4.53 -30.89
C LYS A 325 -3.13 4.98 -29.72
N GLY A 326 -2.92 6.19 -29.24
CA GLY A 326 -3.74 6.80 -28.18
C GLY A 326 -5.24 6.78 -28.49
N GLU A 327 -5.61 6.92 -29.76
CA GLU A 327 -7.01 6.83 -30.24
C GLU A 327 -7.61 5.44 -30.03
N HIS A 328 -6.84 4.38 -30.21
CA HIS A 328 -7.31 3.03 -29.92
C HIS A 328 -7.65 2.85 -28.46
N PHE A 329 -6.79 3.39 -27.55
CA PHE A 329 -7.05 3.39 -26.12
C PHE A 329 -8.32 4.16 -25.77
N VAL A 330 -8.51 5.37 -26.32
CA VAL A 330 -9.70 6.19 -26.10
C VAL A 330 -10.95 5.46 -26.59
N ALA A 331 -10.90 4.88 -27.79
CA ALA A 331 -12.02 4.13 -28.36
C ALA A 331 -12.37 2.87 -27.52
N PHE A 332 -11.36 2.17 -27.03
CA PHE A 332 -11.55 1.04 -26.11
C PHE A 332 -12.22 1.51 -24.80
N MET A 333 -11.69 2.55 -24.16
CA MET A 333 -12.23 3.09 -22.91
C MET A 333 -13.67 3.60 -23.05
N ARG A 334 -14.01 4.24 -24.17
CA ARG A 334 -15.40 4.64 -24.46
C ARG A 334 -16.34 3.45 -24.53
N ARG A 335 -15.99 2.43 -25.29
CA ARG A 335 -16.80 1.20 -25.40
C ARG A 335 -16.96 0.51 -24.05
N PHE A 336 -15.88 0.44 -23.27
CA PHE A 336 -15.92 -0.12 -21.94
C PHE A 336 -16.85 0.65 -21.00
N VAL A 337 -16.79 1.98 -21.00
CA VAL A 337 -17.66 2.82 -20.15
C VAL A 337 -19.12 2.72 -20.61
N GLU A 338 -19.41 2.69 -21.92
CA GLU A 338 -20.76 2.49 -22.43
C GLU A 338 -21.33 1.11 -22.05
N TYR A 339 -20.52 0.07 -22.14
CA TYR A 339 -20.89 -1.25 -21.64
C TYR A 339 -21.24 -1.19 -20.14
N MET A 340 -20.39 -0.57 -19.31
CA MET A 340 -20.64 -0.40 -17.90
C MET A 340 -21.95 0.35 -17.62
N LYS A 341 -22.28 1.37 -18.41
CA LYS A 341 -23.57 2.08 -18.31
C LYS A 341 -24.76 1.17 -18.62
N THR A 342 -24.64 0.29 -19.59
CA THR A 342 -25.73 -0.66 -19.87
C THR A 342 -25.99 -1.61 -18.71
N ARG A 343 -24.95 -1.97 -17.96
CA ARG A 343 -25.05 -2.82 -16.76
C ARG A 343 -25.69 -2.08 -15.58
N LEU A 344 -25.49 -0.76 -15.47
CA LEU A 344 -26.08 0.06 -14.39
C LEU A 344 -27.55 0.47 -14.63
N ARG A 345 -28.18 0.09 -15.73
CA ARG A 345 -29.62 0.35 -15.98
C ARG A 345 -30.54 -0.50 -15.09
N VAL A 346 -29.99 -1.43 -14.35
CA VAL A 346 -30.73 -2.22 -13.35
C VAL A 346 -30.96 -1.38 -12.09
N GLN A 347 -32.19 -1.37 -11.58
CA GLN A 347 -32.59 -0.52 -10.45
C GLN A 347 -31.97 -0.94 -9.08
N HIS A 348 -31.38 -2.13 -9.00
CA HIS A 348 -30.80 -2.67 -7.79
C HIS A 348 -29.29 -2.90 -7.93
N ALA A 349 -28.54 -2.74 -6.83
CA ALA A 349 -27.16 -3.13 -6.78
C ALA A 349 -27.04 -4.65 -7.01
N VAL A 350 -26.28 -5.05 -8.02
CA VAL A 350 -26.00 -6.46 -8.33
C VAL A 350 -24.55 -6.74 -7.93
N GLN A 351 -24.37 -7.72 -7.07
CA GLN A 351 -23.07 -8.26 -6.75
C GLN A 351 -22.82 -9.49 -7.61
N GLU A 352 -21.78 -9.46 -8.39
CA GLU A 352 -21.40 -10.62 -9.24
C GLU A 352 -19.89 -10.83 -9.22
N SER A 353 -19.46 -12.05 -9.48
CA SER A 353 -18.04 -12.35 -9.62
C SER A 353 -17.46 -11.68 -10.86
N PRO A 354 -16.15 -11.39 -10.91
CA PRO A 354 -15.50 -10.89 -12.12
C PRO A 354 -15.74 -11.79 -13.34
N ALA A 355 -15.69 -13.11 -13.18
CA ALA A 355 -15.98 -14.06 -14.24
C ALA A 355 -17.43 -13.97 -14.72
N GLY A 356 -18.41 -13.83 -13.82
CA GLY A 356 -19.82 -13.62 -14.15
C GLY A 356 -20.07 -12.31 -14.91
N PHE A 357 -19.42 -11.24 -14.47
CA PHE A 357 -19.46 -9.95 -15.14
C PHE A 357 -18.93 -10.05 -16.56
N LEU A 358 -17.80 -10.71 -16.77
CA LEU A 358 -17.15 -10.85 -18.08
C LEU A 358 -17.90 -11.82 -19.00
N SER A 359 -18.41 -12.96 -18.48
CA SER A 359 -19.21 -13.91 -19.28
C SER A 359 -20.50 -13.28 -19.80
N GLY A 360 -21.14 -12.40 -19.02
CA GLY A 360 -22.26 -11.57 -19.47
C GLY A 360 -21.91 -10.60 -20.60
N THR A 361 -20.63 -10.24 -20.72
CA THR A 361 -20.08 -9.40 -21.81
C THR A 361 -20.00 -10.18 -23.12
N TYR A 362 -19.56 -11.44 -23.05
CA TYR A 362 -19.37 -12.31 -24.22
C TYR A 362 -20.69 -12.66 -24.92
N GLN A 363 -21.73 -12.98 -24.15
CA GLN A 363 -23.02 -13.38 -24.72
C GLN A 363 -23.74 -12.26 -25.49
N ARG A 364 -23.37 -10.99 -25.33
CA ARG A 364 -24.06 -9.84 -25.94
C ARG A 364 -23.32 -9.16 -27.09
N GLN A 365 -22.30 -9.77 -27.69
CA GLN A 365 -21.60 -9.24 -28.88
C GLN A 365 -21.09 -7.78 -28.78
N VAL A 366 -20.86 -7.26 -27.58
CA VAL A 366 -20.47 -5.85 -27.37
C VAL A 366 -19.03 -5.57 -27.80
N PHE A 367 -18.20 -6.61 -27.93
CA PHE A 367 -16.78 -6.51 -28.29
C PHE A 367 -16.44 -7.05 -29.69
N ARG A 368 -17.40 -7.20 -30.61
CA ARG A 368 -17.04 -7.41 -32.01
C ARG A 368 -16.46 -6.11 -32.59
N ILE A 369 -15.15 -6.06 -32.72
CA ILE A 369 -14.46 -5.05 -33.53
C ILE A 369 -14.79 -5.33 -34.98
N PRO A 370 -15.31 -4.36 -35.76
CA PRO A 370 -15.31 -4.53 -37.19
C PRO A 370 -13.86 -4.56 -37.67
N TYR A 371 -13.44 -5.67 -38.20
CA TYR A 371 -12.20 -5.77 -38.97
C TYR A 371 -12.29 -4.76 -40.11
N TYR A 372 -11.64 -3.64 -40.01
CA TYR A 372 -11.29 -2.87 -41.20
C TYR A 372 -10.14 -3.59 -41.90
N LYS A 373 -10.42 -4.11 -43.09
CA LYS A 373 -9.45 -4.65 -44.02
C LYS A 373 -8.43 -3.58 -44.44
#